data_954f2ca3975a87163174c28e0a18f225
#
_entry.id   954f2ca3975a87163174c28e0a18f225
#
_cell.length_a   1.000
_cell.length_b   1.000
_cell.length_c   1.000
_cell.angle_alpha   90.00
_cell.angle_beta   90.00
_cell.angle_gamma   90.00
#
_symmetry.space_group_name_H-M   'P 1'
#
loop_
_entity.id
_entity.type
_entity.pdbx_description
1 polymer ?
#
loop_
_entity_poly.entity_id
_entity_poly.type
_entity_poly.pdbx_seq_one_letter_code
_entity_poly.pdbx_strand_id
1 'polypeptide(L)'
;MRIISGTNKGRTLKAPKWDGLRPTSDKLRGTLFNILQTRIAGARFLDVFSGTGAIALEALSRGAAGATCVESDRRAAALISENATLCREADRCVIIRDVVERALLKPLPGGPFDIVLLDPPYDYAHLDAAVGNAATQRAEGGIVILEHASRVIPPQPDGLALTRTVTSGDSALTFYS
;
A
#
# COMPACT_ATOMS: atom_id res chain seq x y z
N MET A 1 -15.94 -0.28 5.71
CA MET A 1 -15.00 -0.09 4.60
C MET A 1 -15.39 -1.00 3.44
N ARG A 2 -15.32 -0.55 2.18
CA ARG A 2 -15.72 -1.33 0.99
C ARG A 2 -14.78 -1.08 -0.17
N ILE A 3 -14.74 -2.00 -1.11
CA ILE A 3 -14.06 -1.83 -2.41
C ILE A 3 -14.81 -0.79 -3.25
N ILE A 4 -14.09 0.18 -3.79
CA ILE A 4 -14.66 1.34 -4.49
C ILE A 4 -14.92 1.02 -5.97
N SER A 5 -14.03 0.26 -6.60
CA SER A 5 -14.09 0.01 -8.05
C SER A 5 -13.55 -1.38 -8.44
N GLY A 6 -13.69 -1.74 -9.71
CA GLY A 6 -13.20 -2.99 -10.28
C GLY A 6 -14.15 -4.17 -10.08
N THR A 7 -13.61 -5.39 -10.20
CA THR A 7 -14.35 -6.67 -10.18
C THR A 7 -15.06 -6.93 -8.85
N ASN A 8 -14.52 -6.39 -7.75
CA ASN A 8 -15.08 -6.52 -6.40
C ASN A 8 -15.82 -5.25 -5.92
N LYS A 9 -16.18 -4.32 -6.82
CA LYS A 9 -16.86 -3.06 -6.48
C LYS A 9 -18.06 -3.30 -5.56
N GLY A 10 -18.13 -2.50 -4.47
CA GLY A 10 -19.22 -2.54 -3.49
C GLY A 10 -19.08 -3.64 -2.43
N ARG A 11 -18.11 -4.56 -2.56
CA ARG A 11 -17.87 -5.61 -1.57
C ARG A 11 -17.42 -5.01 -0.24
N THR A 12 -18.13 -5.31 0.82
CA THR A 12 -17.78 -4.88 2.17
C THR A 12 -16.65 -5.74 2.72
N LEU A 13 -15.56 -5.12 3.14
CA LEU A 13 -14.46 -5.78 3.82
C LEU A 13 -14.73 -5.85 5.33
N LYS A 14 -14.22 -6.91 5.96
CA LYS A 14 -14.19 -7.02 7.41
C LYS A 14 -13.31 -5.91 7.98
N ALA A 15 -13.78 -5.28 9.05
CA ALA A 15 -13.04 -4.26 9.79
C ALA A 15 -12.42 -4.86 11.07
N PRO A 16 -11.33 -4.28 11.59
CA PRO A 16 -10.77 -4.70 12.86
C PRO A 16 -11.80 -4.50 13.98
N LYS A 17 -11.86 -5.45 14.92
CA LYS A 17 -12.68 -5.37 16.13
C LYS A 17 -11.86 -4.88 17.33
N TRP A 18 -10.71 -4.27 17.08
CA TRP A 18 -9.77 -3.75 18.08
C TRP A 18 -9.28 -2.37 17.65
N ASP A 19 -8.82 -1.59 18.61
CA ASP A 19 -8.27 -0.26 18.38
C ASP A 19 -6.83 -0.32 17.85
N GLY A 20 -6.39 0.76 17.18
CA GLY A 20 -5.00 0.93 16.73
C GLY A 20 -4.78 0.79 15.23
N LEU A 21 -5.72 0.23 14.45
CA LEU A 21 -5.67 0.31 12.99
C LEU A 21 -6.50 1.48 12.51
N ARG A 22 -5.85 2.48 11.92
CA ARG A 22 -6.52 3.59 11.25
C ARG A 22 -6.75 3.22 9.79
N PRO A 23 -7.99 3.08 9.33
CA PRO A 23 -8.23 2.83 7.90
C PRO A 23 -7.95 4.10 7.11
N THR A 24 -7.22 3.96 6.01
CA THR A 24 -7.09 5.00 4.98
C THR A 24 -8.47 5.45 4.53
N SER A 25 -8.72 6.75 4.50
CA SER A 25 -10.05 7.27 4.16
C SER A 25 -10.46 6.88 2.74
N ASP A 26 -11.75 6.63 2.52
CA ASP A 26 -12.29 6.31 1.20
C ASP A 26 -11.98 7.41 0.18
N LYS A 27 -11.92 8.69 0.61
CA LYS A 27 -11.56 9.83 -0.22
C LYS A 27 -10.12 9.77 -0.70
N LEU A 28 -9.17 9.52 0.21
CA LEU A 28 -7.75 9.45 -0.13
C LEU A 28 -7.46 8.23 -1.00
N ARG A 29 -8.07 7.08 -0.69
CA ARG A 29 -7.99 5.87 -1.51
C ARG A 29 -8.57 6.09 -2.91
N GLY A 30 -9.68 6.81 -3.03
CA GLY A 30 -10.23 7.24 -4.32
C GLY A 30 -9.25 8.12 -5.10
N THR A 31 -8.64 9.11 -4.44
CA THR A 31 -7.63 9.99 -5.05
C THR A 31 -6.42 9.20 -5.54
N LEU A 32 -5.87 8.30 -4.71
CA LEU A 32 -4.76 7.42 -5.06
C LEU A 32 -5.06 6.64 -6.35
N PHE A 33 -6.15 5.92 -6.38
CA PHE A 33 -6.47 5.07 -7.52
C PHE A 33 -6.94 5.84 -8.77
N ASN A 34 -7.44 7.06 -8.65
CA ASN A 34 -7.65 7.93 -9.79
C ASN A 34 -6.34 8.34 -10.46
N ILE A 35 -5.29 8.57 -9.67
CA ILE A 35 -3.95 8.87 -10.20
C ILE A 35 -3.34 7.62 -10.83
N LEU A 36 -3.54 6.45 -10.24
CA LEU A 36 -2.98 5.18 -10.68
C LEU A 36 -3.74 4.52 -11.83
N GLN A 37 -4.88 5.06 -12.28
CA GLN A 37 -5.81 4.37 -13.19
C GLN A 37 -5.15 3.81 -14.47
N THR A 38 -4.13 4.48 -15.02
CA THR A 38 -3.41 4.04 -16.22
C THR A 38 -2.25 3.09 -15.94
N ARG A 39 -1.89 2.89 -14.66
CA ARG A 39 -0.74 2.07 -14.23
C ARG A 39 -1.14 0.81 -13.47
N ILE A 40 -2.40 0.69 -13.03
CA ILE A 40 -2.82 -0.38 -12.11
C ILE A 40 -3.07 -1.70 -12.83
N ALA A 41 -3.60 -1.68 -14.05
CA ALA A 41 -3.91 -2.90 -14.79
C ALA A 41 -2.62 -3.68 -15.11
N GLY A 42 -2.54 -4.93 -14.68
CA GLY A 42 -1.39 -5.79 -14.85
C GLY A 42 -0.21 -5.50 -13.90
N ALA A 43 -0.29 -4.46 -13.06
CA ALA A 43 0.80 -4.07 -12.16
C ALA A 43 0.99 -5.08 -11.02
N ARG A 44 2.25 -5.27 -10.60
CA ARG A 44 2.62 -5.91 -9.33
C ARG A 44 2.64 -4.82 -8.26
N PHE A 45 1.81 -4.98 -7.26
CA PHE A 45 1.58 -3.98 -6.21
C PHE A 45 2.21 -4.42 -4.88
N LEU A 46 2.98 -3.56 -4.24
CA LEU A 46 3.46 -3.75 -2.88
C LEU A 46 2.76 -2.76 -1.96
N ASP A 47 2.10 -3.28 -0.94
CA ASP A 47 1.44 -2.53 0.12
C ASP A 47 2.24 -2.68 1.42
N VAL A 48 3.00 -1.66 1.76
CA VAL A 48 3.80 -1.62 2.98
C VAL A 48 2.99 -0.93 4.08
N PHE A 49 2.91 -1.53 5.25
CA PHE A 49 1.98 -1.18 6.35
C PHE A 49 0.51 -1.46 5.97
N SER A 50 0.23 -2.68 5.50
CA SER A 50 -1.02 -3.01 4.81
C SER A 50 -2.29 -2.93 5.68
N GLY A 51 -2.18 -2.97 7.01
CA GLY A 51 -3.31 -2.87 7.92
C GLY A 51 -4.43 -3.88 7.62
N THR A 52 -5.53 -3.42 7.09
CA THR A 52 -6.67 -4.28 6.71
C THR A 52 -6.56 -4.91 5.33
N GLY A 53 -5.53 -4.57 4.55
CA GLY A 53 -5.35 -4.97 3.16
C GLY A 53 -6.28 -4.25 2.17
N ALA A 54 -6.98 -3.21 2.59
CA ALA A 54 -7.98 -2.57 1.74
C ALA A 54 -7.41 -1.96 0.47
N ILE A 55 -6.20 -1.41 0.53
CA ILE A 55 -5.54 -0.81 -0.65
C ILE A 55 -5.07 -1.90 -1.60
N ALA A 56 -4.41 -2.94 -1.10
CA ALA A 56 -3.99 -4.08 -1.90
C ALA A 56 -5.17 -4.77 -2.60
N LEU A 57 -6.28 -4.97 -1.88
CA LEU A 57 -7.49 -5.59 -2.43
C LEU A 57 -8.22 -4.68 -3.43
N GLU A 58 -8.18 -3.36 -3.23
CA GLU A 58 -8.65 -2.39 -4.23
C GLU A 58 -7.79 -2.45 -5.50
N ALA A 59 -6.45 -2.56 -5.36
CA ALA A 59 -5.54 -2.73 -6.49
C ALA A 59 -5.86 -3.99 -7.30
N LEU A 60 -6.02 -5.14 -6.63
CA LEU A 60 -6.42 -6.40 -7.26
C LEU A 60 -7.78 -6.29 -7.96
N SER A 61 -8.76 -5.67 -7.31
CA SER A 61 -10.09 -5.43 -7.88
C SER A 61 -10.04 -4.59 -9.15
N ARG A 62 -9.08 -3.68 -9.26
CA ARG A 62 -8.87 -2.82 -10.44
C ARG A 62 -7.95 -3.44 -11.50
N GLY A 63 -7.56 -4.70 -11.33
CA GLY A 63 -6.84 -5.46 -12.34
C GLY A 63 -5.32 -5.53 -12.14
N ALA A 64 -4.78 -5.23 -10.96
CA ALA A 64 -3.39 -5.56 -10.63
C ALA A 64 -3.14 -7.05 -10.83
N ALA A 65 -1.96 -7.43 -11.34
CA ALA A 65 -1.60 -8.83 -11.57
C ALA A 65 -1.44 -9.60 -10.26
N GLY A 66 -0.90 -8.93 -9.23
CA GLY A 66 -0.73 -9.47 -7.90
C GLY A 66 -0.48 -8.35 -6.89
N ALA A 67 -0.71 -8.64 -5.62
CA ALA A 67 -0.41 -7.75 -4.51
C ALA A 67 0.36 -8.49 -3.43
N THR A 68 1.39 -7.82 -2.88
CA THR A 68 2.13 -8.28 -1.71
C THR A 68 1.90 -7.30 -0.58
N CYS A 69 1.47 -7.81 0.56
CA CYS A 69 1.16 -7.06 1.78
C CYS A 69 2.23 -7.31 2.82
N VAL A 70 2.82 -6.26 3.40
CA VAL A 70 3.70 -6.35 4.57
C VAL A 70 2.93 -5.82 5.77
N GLU A 71 2.76 -6.67 6.79
CA GLU A 71 2.02 -6.34 8.02
C GLU A 71 2.62 -7.07 9.22
N SER A 72 2.91 -6.32 10.28
CA SER A 72 3.55 -6.87 11.49
C SER A 72 2.55 -7.45 12.50
N ASP A 73 1.36 -6.86 12.62
CA ASP A 73 0.34 -7.34 13.56
C ASP A 73 -0.28 -8.64 13.04
N ARG A 74 -0.21 -9.70 13.86
CA ARG A 74 -0.76 -11.02 13.53
C ARG A 74 -2.26 -10.98 13.22
N ARG A 75 -3.02 -10.14 13.95
CA ARG A 75 -4.47 -10.03 13.78
C ARG A 75 -4.80 -9.32 12.48
N ALA A 76 -4.04 -8.28 12.14
CA ALA A 76 -4.19 -7.57 10.87
C ALA A 76 -3.81 -8.46 9.69
N ALA A 77 -2.71 -9.20 9.75
CA ALA A 77 -2.33 -10.17 8.73
C ALA A 77 -3.40 -11.26 8.51
N ALA A 78 -4.01 -11.76 9.59
CA ALA A 78 -5.14 -12.70 9.49
C ALA A 78 -6.37 -12.03 8.84
N LEU A 79 -6.65 -10.77 9.18
CA LEU A 79 -7.76 -10.01 8.60
C LEU A 79 -7.55 -9.76 7.09
N ILE A 80 -6.31 -9.49 6.65
CA ILE A 80 -5.99 -9.40 5.21
C ILE A 80 -6.34 -10.71 4.51
N SER A 81 -5.94 -11.86 5.08
CA SER A 81 -6.24 -13.18 4.51
C SER A 81 -7.73 -13.46 4.39
N GLU A 82 -8.50 -13.11 5.44
CA GLU A 82 -9.96 -13.24 5.42
C GLU A 82 -10.60 -12.35 4.34
N ASN A 83 -10.13 -11.10 4.23
CA ASN A 83 -10.62 -10.15 3.23
C ASN A 83 -10.23 -10.57 1.80
N ALA A 84 -9.02 -11.11 1.60
CA ALA A 84 -8.59 -11.64 0.31
C ALA A 84 -9.46 -12.83 -0.12
N THR A 85 -9.76 -13.75 0.79
CA THR A 85 -10.69 -14.86 0.55
C THR A 85 -12.10 -14.35 0.22
N LEU A 86 -12.60 -13.38 0.98
CA LEU A 86 -13.90 -12.76 0.74
C LEU A 86 -13.98 -12.12 -0.66
N CYS A 87 -12.90 -11.52 -1.13
CA CYS A 87 -12.80 -10.92 -2.45
C CYS A 87 -12.47 -11.94 -3.56
N ARG A 88 -12.22 -13.21 -3.24
CA ARG A 88 -11.73 -14.24 -4.18
C ARG A 88 -10.39 -13.86 -4.82
N GLU A 89 -9.52 -13.22 -4.04
CA GLU A 89 -8.20 -12.73 -4.47
C GLU A 89 -7.06 -13.42 -3.72
N ALA A 90 -7.33 -14.47 -2.94
CA ALA A 90 -6.35 -15.14 -2.10
C ALA A 90 -5.12 -15.65 -2.89
N ASP A 91 -5.33 -16.14 -4.11
CA ASP A 91 -4.25 -16.68 -4.97
C ASP A 91 -3.33 -15.58 -5.54
N ARG A 92 -3.78 -14.31 -5.52
CA ARG A 92 -3.04 -13.15 -6.02
C ARG A 92 -2.59 -12.19 -4.92
N CYS A 93 -2.84 -12.53 -3.64
CA CYS A 93 -2.51 -11.72 -2.49
C CYS A 93 -1.51 -12.45 -1.59
N VAL A 94 -0.25 -12.05 -1.67
CA VAL A 94 0.81 -12.57 -0.80
C VAL A 94 0.85 -11.75 0.50
N ILE A 95 0.91 -12.41 1.64
CA ILE A 95 0.96 -11.76 2.95
C ILE A 95 2.26 -12.10 3.64
N ILE A 96 3.05 -11.07 3.96
CA ILE A 96 4.32 -11.16 4.68
C ILE A 96 4.10 -10.59 6.08
N ARG A 97 4.07 -11.48 7.06
CA ARG A 97 3.96 -11.08 8.46
C ARG A 97 5.34 -10.81 9.03
N ASP A 98 5.78 -9.58 8.89
CA ASP A 98 7.08 -9.12 9.40
C ASP A 98 7.05 -7.62 9.69
N VAL A 99 8.01 -7.12 10.47
CA VAL A 99 8.26 -5.69 10.60
C VAL A 99 8.89 -5.14 9.33
N VAL A 100 8.50 -3.92 8.95
CA VAL A 100 8.91 -3.29 7.68
C VAL A 100 10.42 -3.19 7.56
N GLU A 101 11.09 -2.81 8.64
CA GLU A 101 12.55 -2.66 8.71
C GLU A 101 13.31 -3.94 8.35
N ARG A 102 12.72 -5.10 8.63
CA ARG A 102 13.32 -6.40 8.31
C ARG A 102 12.85 -6.94 6.96
N ALA A 103 11.57 -6.78 6.66
CA ALA A 103 10.98 -7.29 5.43
C ALA A 103 11.65 -6.69 4.19
N LEU A 104 11.85 -5.37 4.18
CA LEU A 104 12.39 -4.65 3.02
C LEU A 104 13.90 -4.82 2.78
N LEU A 105 14.64 -5.48 3.67
CA LEU A 105 16.09 -5.72 3.50
C LEU A 105 16.42 -6.80 2.46
N LYS A 106 15.44 -7.52 1.96
CA LYS A 106 15.61 -8.59 0.97
C LYS A 106 14.50 -8.50 -0.08
N PRO A 107 14.73 -9.04 -1.29
CA PRO A 107 13.68 -9.11 -2.31
C PRO A 107 12.44 -9.83 -1.78
N LEU A 108 11.28 -9.21 -1.99
CA LEU A 108 10.01 -9.76 -1.54
C LEU A 108 9.37 -10.65 -2.61
N PRO A 109 8.64 -11.71 -2.23
CA PRO A 109 7.84 -12.51 -3.15
C PRO A 109 6.85 -11.63 -3.94
N GLY A 110 6.73 -11.90 -5.24
CA GLY A 110 5.88 -11.11 -6.15
C GLY A 110 6.55 -9.91 -6.79
N GLY A 111 7.76 -9.53 -6.32
CA GLY A 111 8.54 -8.43 -6.89
C GLY A 111 9.42 -8.82 -8.10
N PRO A 112 10.15 -7.86 -8.67
CA PRO A 112 10.11 -6.43 -8.34
C PRO A 112 8.75 -5.81 -8.68
N PHE A 113 8.39 -4.68 -8.00
CA PHE A 113 7.04 -4.12 -8.02
C PHE A 113 6.93 -2.88 -8.90
N ASP A 114 5.85 -2.79 -9.66
CA ASP A 114 5.56 -1.63 -10.51
C ASP A 114 5.03 -0.45 -9.68
N ILE A 115 4.36 -0.75 -8.57
CA ILE A 115 3.84 0.23 -7.63
C ILE A 115 4.16 -0.23 -6.21
N VAL A 116 4.85 0.61 -5.44
CA VAL A 116 5.15 0.40 -4.02
C VAL A 116 4.47 1.50 -3.22
N LEU A 117 3.57 1.15 -2.32
CA LEU A 117 2.87 2.08 -1.44
C LEU A 117 3.32 1.89 0.00
N LEU A 118 3.58 3.00 0.69
CA LEU A 118 3.79 3.07 2.13
C LEU A 118 2.69 3.95 2.76
N ASP A 119 1.98 3.40 3.73
CA ASP A 119 0.97 4.11 4.55
C ASP A 119 1.32 3.92 6.05
N PRO A 120 2.47 4.46 6.52
CA PRO A 120 2.94 4.25 7.87
C PRO A 120 2.08 5.01 8.90
N PRO A 121 2.12 4.61 10.19
CA PRO A 121 1.64 5.44 11.27
C PRO A 121 2.30 6.83 11.23
N TYR A 122 1.57 7.89 11.58
CA TYR A 122 2.08 9.27 11.46
C TYR A 122 3.26 9.61 12.38
N ASP A 123 3.48 8.80 13.41
CA ASP A 123 4.59 8.90 14.36
C ASP A 123 5.72 7.90 14.06
N TYR A 124 5.72 7.29 12.88
CA TYR A 124 6.73 6.30 12.50
C TYR A 124 8.12 6.94 12.36
N ALA A 125 9.04 6.52 13.23
CA ALA A 125 10.33 7.18 13.41
C ALA A 125 11.34 6.95 12.28
N HIS A 126 11.20 5.85 11.50
CA HIS A 126 12.20 5.42 10.51
C HIS A 126 11.72 5.63 9.07
N LEU A 127 10.99 6.71 8.83
CA LEU A 127 10.31 6.97 7.55
C LEU A 127 11.29 7.07 6.37
N ASP A 128 12.41 7.77 6.54
CA ASP A 128 13.43 7.92 5.50
C ASP A 128 14.01 6.57 5.06
N ALA A 129 14.42 5.75 6.03
CA ALA A 129 14.94 4.41 5.78
C ALA A 129 13.87 3.49 5.15
N ALA A 130 12.62 3.59 5.59
CA ALA A 130 11.55 2.78 5.02
C ALA A 130 11.30 3.12 3.54
N VAL A 131 11.26 4.41 3.19
CA VAL A 131 11.11 4.86 1.80
C VAL A 131 12.30 4.44 0.95
N GLY A 132 13.54 4.61 1.45
CA GLY A 132 14.76 4.17 0.76
C GLY A 132 14.78 2.65 0.52
N ASN A 133 14.46 1.85 1.54
CA ASN A 133 14.40 0.39 1.39
C ASN A 133 13.24 -0.06 0.48
N ALA A 134 12.09 0.62 0.53
CA ALA A 134 10.97 0.34 -0.37
C ALA A 134 11.34 0.60 -1.83
N ALA A 135 12.19 1.59 -2.09
CA ALA A 135 12.70 1.87 -3.44
C ALA A 135 13.48 0.71 -4.04
N THR A 136 14.18 -0.08 -3.22
CA THR A 136 14.92 -1.27 -3.69
C THR A 136 14.01 -2.39 -4.18
N GLN A 137 12.75 -2.38 -3.77
CA GLN A 137 11.73 -3.35 -4.21
C GLN A 137 11.07 -2.97 -5.55
N ARG A 138 11.33 -1.75 -6.04
CA ARG A 138 10.72 -1.18 -7.23
C ARG A 138 11.27 -1.81 -8.51
N ALA A 139 10.41 -2.10 -9.46
CA ALA A 139 10.79 -2.44 -10.83
C ALA A 139 11.35 -1.21 -11.56
N GLU A 140 12.09 -1.44 -12.65
CA GLU A 140 12.48 -0.36 -13.56
C GLU A 140 11.23 0.35 -14.09
N GLY A 141 11.21 1.70 -14.02
CA GLY A 141 10.05 2.51 -14.40
C GLY A 141 8.85 2.45 -13.41
N GLY A 142 8.98 1.68 -12.32
CA GLY A 142 8.02 1.65 -11.23
C GLY A 142 8.00 2.95 -10.42
N ILE A 143 7.06 3.05 -9.50
CA ILE A 143 6.90 4.23 -8.61
C ILE A 143 6.81 3.82 -7.15
N VAL A 144 7.30 4.69 -6.28
CA VAL A 144 7.08 4.61 -4.83
C VAL A 144 6.11 5.71 -4.43
N ILE A 145 5.16 5.40 -3.57
CA ILE A 145 4.14 6.33 -3.08
C ILE A 145 4.16 6.29 -1.56
N LEU A 146 4.26 7.46 -0.95
CA LEU A 146 4.19 7.62 0.49
C LEU A 146 2.91 8.38 0.86
N GLU A 147 2.09 7.80 1.72
CA GLU A 147 1.09 8.54 2.48
C GLU A 147 1.74 9.14 3.73
N HIS A 148 1.48 10.41 3.99
CA HIS A 148 1.96 11.11 5.20
C HIS A 148 1.02 12.25 5.58
N ALA A 149 1.16 12.80 6.79
CA ALA A 149 0.43 14.00 7.18
C ALA A 149 0.83 15.19 6.29
N SER A 150 -0.14 15.95 5.80
CA SER A 150 0.10 17.05 4.84
C SER A 150 1.05 18.14 5.34
N ARG A 151 1.22 18.26 6.66
CA ARG A 151 2.16 19.19 7.33
C ARG A 151 3.59 18.67 7.43
N VAL A 152 3.83 17.40 7.11
CA VAL A 152 5.16 16.77 7.19
C VAL A 152 5.85 16.94 5.84
N ILE A 153 7.13 17.33 5.88
CA ILE A 153 7.97 17.34 4.68
C ILE A 153 8.34 15.87 4.37
N PRO A 154 8.02 15.37 3.18
CA PRO A 154 8.33 13.99 2.83
C PRO A 154 9.85 13.79 2.71
N PRO A 155 10.39 12.62 3.09
CA PRO A 155 11.80 12.31 2.93
C PRO A 155 12.21 12.28 1.46
N GLN A 156 13.49 12.54 1.20
CA GLN A 156 14.10 12.45 -0.13
C GLN A 156 15.34 11.55 -0.07
N PRO A 157 15.17 10.23 0.01
CA PRO A 157 16.29 9.31 -0.01
C PRO A 157 17.11 9.43 -1.27
N ASP A 158 18.42 9.18 -1.17
CA ASP A 158 19.30 9.16 -2.31
C ASP A 158 18.82 8.19 -3.41
N GLY A 159 18.89 8.64 -4.66
CA GLY A 159 18.47 7.84 -5.82
C GLY A 159 16.96 7.80 -6.08
N LEU A 160 16.15 8.53 -5.29
CA LEU A 160 14.72 8.72 -5.53
C LEU A 160 14.39 10.18 -5.85
N ALA A 161 13.81 10.42 -7.02
CA ALA A 161 13.33 11.74 -7.40
C ALA A 161 11.87 11.92 -6.95
N LEU A 162 11.61 12.93 -6.11
CA LEU A 162 10.24 13.36 -5.81
C LEU A 162 9.63 13.98 -7.07
N THR A 163 8.56 13.39 -7.58
CA THR A 163 7.92 13.81 -8.83
C THR A 163 6.64 14.62 -8.62
N ARG A 164 5.91 14.31 -7.54
CA ARG A 164 4.61 14.94 -7.27
C ARG A 164 4.20 14.76 -5.83
N THR A 165 3.53 15.76 -5.26
CA THR A 165 2.76 15.64 -3.99
C THR A 165 1.33 16.10 -4.22
N VAL A 166 0.36 15.34 -3.73
CA VAL A 166 -1.07 15.65 -3.78
C VAL A 166 -1.65 15.63 -2.38
N THR A 167 -2.19 16.74 -1.93
CA THR A 167 -2.82 16.86 -0.61
C THR A 167 -4.32 16.56 -0.67
N SER A 168 -4.84 15.93 0.37
CA SER A 168 -6.26 15.64 0.55
C SER A 168 -6.62 15.77 2.04
N GLY A 169 -7.05 16.95 2.46
CA GLY A 169 -7.27 17.27 3.86
C GLY A 169 -5.95 17.24 4.64
N ASP A 170 -5.92 16.49 5.74
CA ASP A 170 -4.75 16.38 6.61
C ASP A 170 -3.71 15.34 6.12
N SER A 171 -3.99 14.64 5.03
CA SER A 171 -3.09 13.66 4.41
C SER A 171 -2.52 14.16 3.09
N ALA A 172 -1.36 13.64 2.71
CA ALA A 172 -0.74 13.85 1.43
C ALA A 172 -0.23 12.52 0.84
N LEU A 173 -0.22 12.44 -0.49
CA LEU A 173 0.40 11.37 -1.25
C LEU A 173 1.59 11.96 -2.00
N THR A 174 2.80 11.51 -1.67
CA THR A 174 4.02 11.88 -2.37
C THR A 174 4.49 10.74 -3.24
N PHE A 175 4.78 11.05 -4.49
CA PHE A 175 5.19 10.11 -5.54
C PHE A 175 6.67 10.30 -5.87
N TYR A 176 7.38 9.17 -5.99
CA TYR A 176 8.80 9.13 -6.34
C TYR A 176 9.02 8.20 -7.54
N SER A 177 10.04 8.49 -8.33
CA SER A 177 10.50 7.68 -9.46
C SER A 177 12.02 7.50 -9.47
#